data_66913582d424ddfba68e55f8a0920005
#
_entry.id   66913582d424ddfba68e55f8a0920005
#
_cell.length_a   1.000
_cell.length_b   1.000
_cell.length_c   1.000
_cell.angle_alpha   90.00
_cell.angle_beta   90.00
_cell.angle_gamma   90.00
#
_symmetry.space_group_name_H-M   'P 1'
#
loop_
_entity.id
_entity.type
_entity.pdbx_description
1 polymer ?
#
loop_
_entity_poly.entity_id
_entity_poly.type
_entity_poly.pdbx_seq_one_letter_code
_entity_poly.pdbx_strand_id
1 'polypeptide(L)'
;DVKKNEKAQREEYDKSLREIDLLVRNVRAYHHRRSAKERKAEHKQDTDLRLESMIPFIIYKEPIHIKANDIRQIEAAVNWANKHDLNIVIVGGRDAWINPELLVKNNVPVILLGVQITPRRRFEPIHTPYKVPAMLHEAGVHFCISLDPGYPMDGHVRTLPNEAQRAASWGLP
;
A
#
# COMPACT_ATOMS: atom_id res chain seq x y z
N ASP A 1 2.76 -31.76 -8.71
CA ASP A 1 3.49 -30.53 -9.11
C ASP A 1 2.89 -29.24 -8.54
N VAL A 2 1.58 -29.12 -8.36
CA VAL A 2 0.94 -27.91 -7.79
C VAL A 2 1.40 -27.63 -6.36
N LYS A 3 1.42 -28.65 -5.47
CA LYS A 3 1.88 -28.49 -4.08
C LYS A 3 3.36 -28.10 -3.96
N LYS A 4 4.21 -28.58 -4.89
CA LYS A 4 5.62 -28.22 -4.95
C LYS A 4 5.80 -26.77 -5.36
N ASN A 5 4.93 -26.27 -6.25
CA ASN A 5 4.91 -24.87 -6.67
C ASN A 5 4.43 -23.93 -5.54
N GLU A 6 3.39 -24.34 -4.79
CA GLU A 6 2.90 -23.55 -3.64
C GLU A 6 3.95 -23.41 -2.54
N LYS A 7 4.72 -24.49 -2.25
CA LYS A 7 5.79 -24.44 -1.26
C LYS A 7 6.91 -23.49 -1.68
N ALA A 8 7.33 -23.57 -2.94
CA ALA A 8 8.35 -22.68 -3.48
C ALA A 8 7.90 -21.20 -3.46
N GLN A 9 6.64 -20.93 -3.78
CA GLN A 9 6.09 -19.57 -3.72
C GLN A 9 6.05 -19.03 -2.28
N ARG A 10 5.71 -19.86 -1.30
CA ARG A 10 5.74 -19.44 0.11
C ARG A 10 7.16 -19.17 0.59
N GLU A 11 8.12 -20.02 0.23
CA GLU A 11 9.53 -19.80 0.59
C GLU A 11 10.08 -18.50 -0.01
N GLU A 12 9.72 -18.19 -1.26
CA GLU A 12 10.10 -16.95 -1.92
C GLU A 12 9.45 -15.72 -1.26
N TYR A 13 8.17 -15.81 -0.92
CA TYR A 13 7.46 -14.77 -0.17
C TYR A 13 8.10 -14.51 1.19
N ASP A 14 8.36 -15.57 1.97
CA ASP A 14 8.99 -15.46 3.28
C ASP A 14 10.41 -14.87 3.18
N LYS A 15 11.16 -15.22 2.12
CA LYS A 15 12.47 -14.64 1.84
C LYS A 15 12.37 -13.15 1.58
N SER A 16 11.45 -12.73 0.72
CA SER A 16 11.23 -11.32 0.40
C SER A 16 10.82 -10.51 1.63
N LEU A 17 9.95 -11.05 2.48
CA LEU A 17 9.59 -10.41 3.74
C LEU A 17 10.79 -10.24 4.67
N ARG A 18 11.65 -11.27 4.80
CA ARG A 18 12.88 -11.18 5.62
C ARG A 18 13.84 -10.12 5.09
N GLU A 19 13.96 -9.98 3.78
CA GLU A 19 14.81 -8.96 3.15
C GLU A 19 14.30 -7.54 3.45
N ILE A 20 12.98 -7.33 3.37
CA ILE A 20 12.36 -6.04 3.71
C ILE A 20 12.50 -5.74 5.21
N ASP A 21 12.25 -6.72 6.08
CA ASP A 21 12.44 -6.59 7.54
C ASP A 21 13.90 -6.24 7.88
N LEU A 22 14.85 -6.84 7.17
CA LEU A 22 16.28 -6.55 7.33
C LEU A 22 16.61 -5.12 6.88
N LEU A 23 16.04 -4.67 5.76
CA LEU A 23 16.21 -3.30 5.28
C LEU A 23 15.76 -2.28 6.34
N VAL A 24 14.57 -2.46 6.90
CA VAL A 24 14.03 -1.57 7.96
C VAL A 24 14.99 -1.51 9.16
N ARG A 25 15.50 -2.67 9.61
CA ARG A 25 16.48 -2.73 10.71
C ARG A 25 17.79 -2.03 10.36
N ASN A 26 18.29 -2.24 9.15
CA ASN A 26 19.55 -1.64 8.70
C ASN A 26 19.44 -0.12 8.61
N VAL A 27 18.34 0.43 8.11
CA VAL A 27 18.11 1.89 8.05
C VAL A 27 18.08 2.50 9.45
N ARG A 28 17.39 1.86 10.41
CA ARG A 28 17.36 2.32 11.81
C ARG A 28 18.76 2.30 12.44
N ALA A 29 19.50 1.22 12.25
CA ALA A 29 20.86 1.09 12.75
C ALA A 29 21.81 2.11 12.09
N TYR A 30 21.68 2.34 10.80
CA TYR A 30 22.45 3.33 10.05
C TYR A 30 22.18 4.74 10.57
N HIS A 31 20.93 5.14 10.68
CA HIS A 31 20.54 6.46 11.19
C HIS A 31 21.03 6.68 12.63
N HIS A 32 20.87 5.70 13.51
CA HIS A 32 21.36 5.78 14.88
C HIS A 32 22.89 5.97 14.97
N ARG A 33 23.66 5.20 14.18
CA ARG A 33 25.13 5.32 14.11
C ARG A 33 25.56 6.68 13.59
N ARG A 34 24.90 7.20 12.55
CA ARG A 34 25.18 8.51 11.97
C ARG A 34 24.94 9.62 12.97
N SER A 35 23.77 9.64 13.60
CA SER A 35 23.43 10.64 14.63
C SER A 35 24.36 10.60 15.84
N ALA A 36 24.87 9.43 16.24
CA ALA A 36 25.84 9.30 17.32
C ALA A 36 27.21 9.85 16.95
N LYS A 37 27.67 9.68 15.70
CA LYS A 37 28.94 10.21 15.20
C LYS A 37 28.90 11.72 14.98
N GLU A 38 27.80 12.26 14.46
CA GLU A 38 27.60 13.69 14.31
C GLU A 38 27.67 14.43 15.63
N ARG A 39 27.13 13.82 16.71
CA ARG A 39 27.26 14.39 18.09
C ARG A 39 28.69 14.41 18.63
N LYS A 40 29.55 13.48 18.17
CA LYS A 40 30.94 13.35 18.64
C LYS A 40 31.95 14.07 17.75
N ALA A 41 31.53 14.73 16.68
CA ALA A 41 32.41 15.37 15.67
C ALA A 41 33.49 14.44 15.11
N GLU A 42 33.23 13.12 15.13
CA GLU A 42 34.15 12.10 14.60
C GLU A 42 33.95 11.89 13.09
N HIS A 43 35.02 11.50 12.42
CA HIS A 43 35.18 11.37 10.97
C HIS A 43 33.94 11.02 10.18
N LYS A 44 33.79 11.70 9.01
CA LYS A 44 32.73 11.51 8.02
C LYS A 44 32.63 10.03 7.65
N GLN A 45 31.49 9.39 7.93
CA GLN A 45 31.22 8.03 7.50
C GLN A 45 30.86 8.03 6.02
N ASP A 46 31.29 7.00 5.28
CA ASP A 46 30.84 6.78 3.90
C ASP A 46 29.31 6.71 3.88
N THR A 47 28.71 7.55 3.03
CA THR A 47 27.25 7.64 2.92
C THR A 47 26.74 6.48 2.08
N ASP A 48 25.91 5.61 2.69
CA ASP A 48 25.14 4.62 1.93
C ASP A 48 23.85 5.28 1.41
N LEU A 49 23.87 5.70 0.14
CA LEU A 49 22.76 6.41 -0.50
C LEU A 49 21.45 5.59 -0.49
N ARG A 50 21.55 4.26 -0.53
CA ARG A 50 20.38 3.36 -0.48
C ARG A 50 19.71 3.43 0.90
N LEU A 51 20.47 3.38 1.97
CA LEU A 51 19.92 3.49 3.33
C LEU A 51 19.48 4.93 3.62
N GLU A 52 20.21 5.92 3.11
CA GLU A 52 19.89 7.33 3.27
C GLU A 52 18.53 7.68 2.66
N SER A 53 18.26 7.21 1.43
CA SER A 53 16.99 7.46 0.75
C SER A 53 15.77 6.85 1.45
N MET A 54 15.98 5.87 2.34
CA MET A 54 14.90 5.22 3.10
C MET A 54 14.61 5.88 4.45
N ILE A 55 15.47 6.78 4.91
CA ILE A 55 15.32 7.49 6.19
C ILE A 55 13.97 8.22 6.30
N PRO A 56 13.50 9.00 5.29
CA PRO A 56 12.24 9.69 5.37
C PRO A 56 11.07 8.76 5.73
N PHE A 57 11.01 7.60 5.13
CA PHE A 57 9.93 6.64 5.31
C PHE A 57 10.02 5.89 6.64
N ILE A 58 11.21 5.45 7.04
CA ILE A 58 11.39 4.56 8.20
C ILE A 58 11.60 5.32 9.50
N ILE A 59 12.21 6.51 9.45
CA ILE A 59 12.50 7.32 10.63
C ILE A 59 11.50 8.46 10.79
N TYR A 60 11.25 9.22 9.70
CA TYR A 60 10.34 10.37 9.73
C TYR A 60 8.91 10.01 9.41
N LYS A 61 8.65 8.70 9.16
CA LYS A 61 7.31 8.13 8.96
C LYS A 61 6.54 8.73 7.79
N GLU A 62 7.26 9.15 6.73
CA GLU A 62 6.58 9.45 5.48
C GLU A 62 5.86 8.20 4.96
N PRO A 63 4.70 8.34 4.31
CA PRO A 63 3.88 7.20 3.93
C PRO A 63 4.53 6.35 2.84
N ILE A 64 4.54 5.04 3.03
CA ILE A 64 4.99 4.05 2.04
C ILE A 64 3.79 3.57 1.23
N HIS A 65 3.86 3.68 -0.08
CA HIS A 65 2.81 3.20 -0.97
C HIS A 65 2.97 1.70 -1.21
N ILE A 66 1.96 0.90 -0.83
CA ILE A 66 1.96 -0.55 -0.99
C ILE A 66 0.85 -0.97 -1.94
N LYS A 67 1.21 -1.56 -3.08
CA LYS A 67 0.23 -2.08 -4.04
C LYS A 67 -0.39 -3.37 -3.50
N ALA A 68 -1.67 -3.31 -3.13
CA ALA A 68 -2.45 -4.44 -2.61
C ALA A 68 -3.90 -4.36 -3.09
N ASN A 69 -4.40 -5.46 -3.67
CA ASN A 69 -5.76 -5.55 -4.19
C ASN A 69 -6.60 -6.62 -3.50
N ASP A 70 -5.99 -7.73 -3.13
CA ASP A 70 -6.66 -8.84 -2.42
C ASP A 70 -6.70 -8.53 -0.93
N ILE A 71 -7.79 -8.94 -0.25
CA ILE A 71 -7.95 -8.68 1.18
C ILE A 71 -6.79 -9.20 2.02
N ARG A 72 -6.24 -10.38 1.69
CA ARG A 72 -5.09 -10.96 2.41
C ARG A 72 -3.82 -10.13 2.22
N GLN A 73 -3.64 -9.51 1.05
CA GLN A 73 -2.52 -8.60 0.79
C GLN A 73 -2.67 -7.32 1.62
N ILE A 74 -3.89 -6.78 1.69
CA ILE A 74 -4.20 -5.58 2.48
C ILE A 74 -3.93 -5.85 3.96
N GLU A 75 -4.46 -6.95 4.50
CA GLU A 75 -4.24 -7.34 5.90
C GLU A 75 -2.76 -7.59 6.20
N ALA A 76 -2.03 -8.26 5.30
CA ALA A 76 -0.60 -8.48 5.44
C ALA A 76 0.19 -7.16 5.45
N ALA A 77 -0.15 -6.22 4.56
CA ALA A 77 0.48 -4.90 4.50
C ALA A 77 0.24 -4.08 5.78
N VAL A 78 -1.00 -4.05 6.26
CA VAL A 78 -1.35 -3.33 7.51
C VAL A 78 -0.65 -3.95 8.71
N ASN A 79 -0.66 -5.28 8.83
CA ASN A 79 0.01 -5.98 9.94
C ASN A 79 1.53 -5.77 9.90
N TRP A 80 2.14 -5.78 8.72
CA TRP A 80 3.56 -5.51 8.55
C TRP A 80 3.90 -4.06 8.93
N ALA A 81 3.09 -3.10 8.50
CA ALA A 81 3.27 -1.69 8.86
C ALA A 81 3.18 -1.47 10.38
N ASN A 82 2.18 -2.08 11.03
CA ASN A 82 2.02 -2.03 12.48
C ASN A 82 3.22 -2.65 13.23
N LYS A 83 3.71 -3.81 12.75
CA LYS A 83 4.90 -4.47 13.32
C LYS A 83 6.12 -3.55 13.32
N HIS A 84 6.25 -2.73 12.29
CA HIS A 84 7.40 -1.84 12.12
C HIS A 84 7.11 -0.38 12.49
N ASP A 85 5.92 -0.06 12.99
CA ASP A 85 5.51 1.33 13.31
C ASP A 85 5.77 2.27 12.13
N LEU A 86 5.19 1.93 10.96
CA LEU A 86 5.33 2.66 9.70
C LEU A 86 3.97 3.16 9.21
N ASN A 87 3.97 4.30 8.54
CA ASN A 87 2.78 4.80 7.85
C ASN A 87 2.73 4.23 6.44
N ILE A 88 1.57 3.74 6.03
CA ILE A 88 1.37 3.19 4.70
C ILE A 88 0.14 3.77 4.01
N VAL A 89 0.13 3.70 2.70
CA VAL A 89 -1.03 3.96 1.83
C VAL A 89 -1.24 2.72 0.97
N ILE A 90 -2.45 2.18 0.97
CA ILE A 90 -2.79 1.07 0.06
C ILE A 90 -3.09 1.62 -1.32
N VAL A 91 -2.40 1.10 -2.32
CA VAL A 91 -2.62 1.44 -3.75
C VAL A 91 -3.31 0.27 -4.44
N GLY A 92 -4.46 0.53 -5.03
CA GLY A 92 -5.35 -0.46 -5.63
C GLY A 92 -6.59 -0.69 -4.79
N GLY A 93 -6.48 -1.41 -3.68
CA GLY A 93 -7.53 -1.54 -2.66
C GLY A 93 -8.85 -2.13 -3.15
N ARG A 94 -8.86 -2.99 -4.19
CA ARG A 94 -10.10 -3.55 -4.75
C ARG A 94 -10.98 -4.27 -3.75
N ASP A 95 -10.38 -4.92 -2.75
CA ASP A 95 -11.06 -5.65 -1.69
C ASP A 95 -11.11 -4.87 -0.37
N ALA A 96 -10.75 -3.57 -0.35
CA ALA A 96 -10.72 -2.74 0.85
C ALA A 96 -12.10 -2.65 1.55
N TRP A 97 -13.19 -2.78 0.79
CA TRP A 97 -14.57 -2.78 1.27
C TRP A 97 -14.94 -4.02 2.11
N ILE A 98 -14.15 -5.11 2.06
CA ILE A 98 -14.44 -6.36 2.78
C ILE A 98 -14.13 -6.21 4.28
N ASN A 99 -13.08 -5.47 4.61
CA ASN A 99 -12.68 -5.22 6.01
C ASN A 99 -12.23 -3.74 6.17
N PRO A 100 -13.14 -2.79 5.97
CA PRO A 100 -12.79 -1.37 6.04
C PRO A 100 -12.41 -0.93 7.46
N GLU A 101 -12.93 -1.60 8.49
CA GLU A 101 -12.64 -1.33 9.89
C GLU A 101 -11.14 -1.46 10.22
N LEU A 102 -10.45 -2.42 9.58
CA LEU A 102 -9.01 -2.57 9.71
C LEU A 102 -8.27 -1.31 9.25
N LEU A 103 -8.71 -0.72 8.15
CA LEU A 103 -8.11 0.48 7.56
C LEU A 103 -8.37 1.71 8.44
N VAL A 104 -9.61 1.88 8.90
CA VAL A 104 -10.00 2.97 9.81
C VAL A 104 -9.23 2.89 11.13
N LYS A 105 -9.20 1.72 11.77
CA LYS A 105 -8.51 1.50 13.04
C LYS A 105 -7.03 1.85 12.98
N ASN A 106 -6.38 1.60 11.84
CA ASN A 106 -4.95 1.84 11.65
C ASN A 106 -4.66 3.14 10.89
N ASN A 107 -5.68 3.96 10.60
CA ASN A 107 -5.57 5.21 9.84
C ASN A 107 -4.83 5.02 8.50
N VAL A 108 -5.16 3.94 7.79
CA VAL A 108 -4.54 3.59 6.50
C VAL A 108 -5.39 4.09 5.35
N PRO A 109 -4.96 5.10 4.60
CA PRO A 109 -5.69 5.59 3.43
C PRO A 109 -5.53 4.67 2.23
N VAL A 110 -6.46 4.79 1.28
CA VAL A 110 -6.53 3.98 0.06
C VAL A 110 -6.54 4.84 -1.19
N ILE A 111 -5.71 4.51 -2.16
CA ILE A 111 -5.76 5.05 -3.52
C ILE A 111 -6.43 3.99 -4.40
N LEU A 112 -7.70 4.21 -4.75
CA LEU A 112 -8.43 3.33 -5.67
C LEU A 112 -7.95 3.56 -7.11
N LEU A 113 -7.52 2.51 -7.78
CA LEU A 113 -7.07 2.58 -9.18
C LEU A 113 -8.23 2.30 -10.14
N GLY A 114 -9.13 3.28 -10.26
CA GLY A 114 -10.34 3.21 -11.06
C GLY A 114 -11.48 2.45 -10.40
N VAL A 115 -12.70 2.79 -10.82
CA VAL A 115 -13.95 2.12 -10.42
C VAL A 115 -14.64 1.43 -11.59
N GLN A 116 -14.36 1.84 -12.84
CA GLN A 116 -14.90 1.25 -14.05
C GLN A 116 -14.13 -0.02 -14.46
N ILE A 117 -14.12 -1.00 -13.56
CA ILE A 117 -13.42 -2.27 -13.69
C ILE A 117 -14.39 -3.43 -13.48
N THR A 118 -14.00 -4.62 -13.93
CA THR A 118 -14.76 -5.83 -13.67
C THR A 118 -14.53 -6.34 -12.24
N PRO A 119 -15.54 -6.98 -11.62
CA PRO A 119 -15.38 -7.64 -10.33
C PRO A 119 -14.25 -8.68 -10.37
N ARG A 120 -13.64 -8.91 -9.22
CA ARG A 120 -12.56 -9.91 -9.12
C ARG A 120 -13.06 -11.34 -9.12
N ARG A 121 -14.24 -11.56 -8.58
CA ARG A 121 -14.80 -12.90 -8.38
C ARG A 121 -16.09 -13.05 -9.18
N ARG A 122 -16.32 -14.25 -9.72
CA ARG A 122 -17.50 -14.55 -10.56
C ARG A 122 -18.83 -14.38 -9.82
N PHE A 123 -18.83 -14.52 -8.49
CA PHE A 123 -20.04 -14.40 -7.68
C PHE A 123 -20.29 -12.95 -7.22
N GLU A 124 -19.36 -12.04 -7.43
CA GLU A 124 -19.55 -10.63 -7.09
C GLU A 124 -20.49 -9.98 -8.14
N PRO A 125 -21.47 -9.18 -7.70
CA PRO A 125 -22.29 -8.39 -8.60
C PRO A 125 -21.45 -7.49 -9.50
N ILE A 126 -21.84 -7.34 -10.75
CA ILE A 126 -21.09 -6.56 -11.75
C ILE A 126 -20.83 -5.10 -11.33
N HIS A 127 -21.71 -4.56 -10.50
CA HIS A 127 -21.62 -3.19 -10.02
C HIS A 127 -20.80 -3.02 -8.72
N THR A 128 -20.27 -4.12 -8.15
CA THR A 128 -19.50 -4.05 -6.90
C THR A 128 -18.37 -3.01 -6.95
N PRO A 129 -17.51 -2.95 -7.99
CA PRO A 129 -16.44 -1.96 -8.05
C PRO A 129 -16.95 -0.50 -8.03
N TYR A 130 -18.13 -0.23 -8.60
CA TYR A 130 -18.72 1.11 -8.62
C TYR A 130 -19.19 1.57 -7.25
N LYS A 131 -19.56 0.63 -6.36
CA LYS A 131 -20.03 0.88 -4.99
C LYS A 131 -18.89 0.97 -3.98
N VAL A 132 -17.70 0.45 -4.29
CA VAL A 132 -16.57 0.45 -3.34
C VAL A 132 -16.29 1.85 -2.76
N PRO A 133 -16.25 2.95 -3.56
CA PRO A 133 -16.04 4.28 -2.99
C PRO A 133 -17.09 4.68 -1.95
N ALA A 134 -18.37 4.40 -2.21
CA ALA A 134 -19.45 4.69 -1.27
C ALA A 134 -19.30 3.87 0.02
N MET A 135 -19.00 2.57 -0.09
CA MET A 135 -18.77 1.68 1.07
C MET A 135 -17.58 2.15 1.93
N LEU A 136 -16.49 2.59 1.31
CA LEU A 136 -15.33 3.13 2.03
C LEU A 136 -15.64 4.46 2.71
N HIS A 137 -16.41 5.32 2.04
CA HIS A 137 -16.87 6.58 2.61
C HIS A 137 -17.76 6.35 3.84
N GLU A 138 -18.77 5.50 3.73
CA GLU A 138 -19.68 5.12 4.82
C GLU A 138 -18.93 4.55 6.02
N ALA A 139 -17.88 3.75 5.76
CA ALA A 139 -17.03 3.20 6.81
C ALA A 139 -16.05 4.20 7.42
N GLY A 140 -15.90 5.40 6.85
CA GLY A 140 -14.97 6.42 7.31
C GLY A 140 -13.51 6.19 6.90
N VAL A 141 -13.27 5.40 5.87
CA VAL A 141 -11.91 5.21 5.29
C VAL A 141 -11.54 6.44 4.48
N HIS A 142 -10.35 6.98 4.71
CA HIS A 142 -9.79 8.02 3.84
C HIS A 142 -9.34 7.40 2.51
N PHE A 143 -9.86 7.90 1.40
CA PHE A 143 -9.46 7.42 0.08
C PHE A 143 -9.49 8.51 -0.98
N CYS A 144 -8.84 8.24 -2.10
CA CYS A 144 -9.00 8.98 -3.34
C CYS A 144 -9.17 8.01 -4.52
N ILE A 145 -9.74 8.51 -5.62
CA ILE A 145 -9.85 7.78 -6.87
C ILE A 145 -8.73 8.26 -7.80
N SER A 146 -7.98 7.32 -8.35
CA SER A 146 -6.91 7.54 -9.32
C SER A 146 -7.09 6.59 -10.51
N LEU A 147 -6.18 6.63 -11.45
CA LEU A 147 -6.13 5.70 -12.58
C LEU A 147 -4.85 4.88 -12.54
N ASP A 148 -4.93 3.63 -13.01
CA ASP A 148 -3.75 2.74 -13.05
C ASP A 148 -2.77 3.25 -14.13
N PRO A 149 -1.55 3.68 -13.77
CA PRO A 149 -0.55 4.16 -14.73
C PRO A 149 -0.01 3.06 -15.65
N GLY A 150 -0.28 1.78 -15.34
CA GLY A 150 0.14 0.63 -16.12
C GLY A 150 -0.80 0.26 -17.27
N TYR A 151 -1.90 0.96 -17.47
CA TYR A 151 -2.79 0.71 -18.59
C TYR A 151 -2.22 1.36 -19.87
N PRO A 152 -2.18 0.67 -21.03
CA PRO A 152 -1.43 1.11 -22.21
C PRO A 152 -1.99 2.36 -22.91
N MET A 153 -2.85 3.13 -22.29
CA MET A 153 -3.45 4.32 -22.86
C MET A 153 -3.21 5.55 -21.99
N ASP A 154 -2.17 6.29 -22.30
CA ASP A 154 -1.86 7.63 -21.73
C ASP A 154 -3.01 8.65 -21.85
N GLY A 155 -4.07 8.31 -22.58
CA GLY A 155 -5.30 9.08 -22.71
C GLY A 155 -6.27 8.99 -21.54
N HIS A 156 -6.11 8.02 -20.63
CA HIS A 156 -7.10 7.76 -19.56
C HIS A 156 -7.14 8.80 -18.45
N VAL A 157 -6.11 9.60 -18.26
CA VAL A 157 -6.12 10.69 -17.25
C VAL A 157 -7.32 11.62 -17.47
N ARG A 158 -7.75 11.81 -18.73
CA ARG A 158 -8.93 12.59 -19.09
C ARG A 158 -10.25 11.99 -18.59
N THR A 159 -10.27 10.70 -18.28
CA THR A 159 -11.47 9.97 -17.83
C THR A 159 -11.63 9.96 -16.32
N LEU A 160 -10.70 10.52 -15.56
CA LEU A 160 -10.79 10.57 -14.10
C LEU A 160 -12.12 11.20 -13.60
N PRO A 161 -12.64 12.28 -14.20
CA PRO A 161 -13.96 12.79 -13.83
C PRO A 161 -15.08 11.77 -14.04
N ASN A 162 -14.97 10.89 -15.05
CA ASN A 162 -15.97 9.85 -15.30
C ASN A 162 -15.93 8.76 -14.22
N GLU A 163 -14.76 8.46 -13.66
CA GLU A 163 -14.62 7.55 -12.52
C GLU A 163 -15.35 8.11 -11.29
N ALA A 164 -15.13 9.40 -10.98
CA ALA A 164 -15.81 10.09 -9.88
C ALA A 164 -17.33 10.15 -10.10
N GLN A 165 -17.78 10.51 -11.31
CA GLN A 165 -19.20 10.55 -11.66
C GLN A 165 -19.84 9.15 -11.53
N ARG A 166 -19.12 8.09 -11.92
CA ARG A 166 -19.59 6.73 -11.75
C ARG A 166 -19.74 6.38 -10.27
N ALA A 167 -18.78 6.71 -9.45
CA ALA A 167 -18.86 6.50 -8.00
C ALA A 167 -20.04 7.26 -7.37
N ALA A 168 -20.25 8.51 -7.76
CA ALA A 168 -21.38 9.32 -7.30
C ALA A 168 -22.73 8.71 -7.72
N SER A 169 -22.84 8.19 -8.95
CA SER A 169 -24.05 7.52 -9.44
C SER A 169 -24.39 6.24 -8.66
N TRP A 170 -23.43 5.71 -7.89
CA TRP A 170 -23.56 4.50 -7.07
C TRP A 170 -23.45 4.77 -5.57
N GLY A 171 -23.72 6.00 -5.14
CA GLY A 171 -23.95 6.34 -3.75
C GLY A 171 -22.82 7.08 -3.04
N LEU A 172 -21.73 7.43 -3.73
CA LEU A 172 -20.75 8.36 -3.17
C LEU A 172 -21.36 9.77 -3.18
N PRO A 173 -21.39 10.48 -2.03
CA PRO A 173 -21.92 11.85 -1.93
C PRO A 173 -21.09 12.88 -2.69
#